data_b226f65eb1dc7c31cf8b0b4c61a53df6
#
_entry.id   b226f65eb1dc7c31cf8b0b4c61a53df6
#
_cell.length_a   1.000
_cell.length_b   1.000
_cell.length_c   1.000
_cell.angle_alpha   90.00
_cell.angle_beta   90.00
_cell.angle_gamma   90.00
#
_symmetry.space_group_name_H-M   'P 1'
#
loop_
_entity.id
_entity.type
_entity.pdbx_description
1 polymer ?
#
loop_
_entity_poly.entity_id
_entity_poly.type
_entity_poly.pdbx_seq_one_letter_code
_entity_poly.pdbx_strand_id
1 'polypeptide(L)'
;VAQALLERWQQLGGTIANNVTYNGREDYSASVKEALGIPASEQRAQAIKEIFGSNVEVNARRRQDVDVIFLLSGNAVEARSLKPLLAFHYAGSIPVYATSSIYSGTPDPRDRDLDGINLVETPWLLGSGADLKAAIAAGKTGSDAYSRLNALGADAFLVQSQFRQLQGGADALFRGNTGLLSMDPQLHIQRELELSTFDEGAIRAQ
;
A
#
# COMPACT_ATOMS: atom_id res chain seq x y z
N VAL A 1 -4.57 -5.79 9.61
CA VAL A 1 -4.49 -5.39 8.20
C VAL A 1 -4.19 -6.61 7.34
N ALA A 2 -3.06 -7.33 7.54
CA ALA A 2 -2.67 -8.48 6.71
C ALA A 2 -3.79 -9.52 6.61
N GLN A 3 -4.33 -9.97 7.74
CA GLN A 3 -5.40 -10.96 7.77
C GLN A 3 -6.64 -10.53 6.96
N ALA A 4 -7.09 -9.29 7.15
CA ALA A 4 -8.24 -8.76 6.42
C ALA A 4 -7.99 -8.68 4.90
N LEU A 5 -6.76 -8.31 4.48
CA LEU A 5 -6.39 -8.32 3.08
C LEU A 5 -6.44 -9.73 2.48
N LEU A 6 -5.83 -10.72 3.18
CA LEU A 6 -5.79 -12.11 2.74
C LEU A 6 -7.21 -12.68 2.56
N GLU A 7 -8.06 -12.49 3.57
CA GLU A 7 -9.46 -12.94 3.54
C GLU A 7 -10.23 -12.29 2.38
N ARG A 8 -10.09 -10.97 2.20
CA ARG A 8 -10.78 -10.27 1.13
C ARG A 8 -10.27 -10.67 -0.25
N TRP A 9 -8.96 -10.83 -0.41
CA TRP A 9 -8.36 -11.29 -1.65
C TRP A 9 -8.89 -12.66 -2.08
N GLN A 10 -8.94 -13.62 -1.14
CA GLN A 10 -9.48 -14.95 -1.39
C GLN A 10 -10.98 -14.94 -1.71
N GLN A 11 -11.78 -14.13 -1.01
CA GLN A 11 -13.21 -13.95 -1.31
C GLN A 11 -13.46 -13.45 -2.74
N LEU A 12 -12.55 -12.66 -3.27
CA LEU A 12 -12.59 -12.15 -4.64
C LEU A 12 -12.02 -13.13 -5.68
N GLY A 13 -11.64 -14.34 -5.28
CA GLY A 13 -11.09 -15.37 -6.16
C GLY A 13 -9.57 -15.27 -6.38
N GLY A 14 -8.89 -14.40 -5.66
CA GLY A 14 -7.44 -14.30 -5.71
C GLY A 14 -6.76 -15.46 -5.00
N THR A 15 -5.60 -15.88 -5.51
CA THR A 15 -4.75 -16.91 -4.90
C THR A 15 -3.55 -16.27 -4.22
N ILE A 16 -3.12 -16.86 -3.11
CA ILE A 16 -1.93 -16.43 -2.36
C ILE A 16 -0.78 -17.34 -2.74
N ALA A 17 0.17 -16.80 -3.48
CA ALA A 17 1.34 -17.53 -3.93
C ALA A 17 2.37 -17.77 -2.80
N ASN A 18 2.55 -16.77 -1.94
CA ASN A 18 3.37 -16.83 -0.73
C ASN A 18 2.96 -15.71 0.24
N ASN A 19 3.19 -15.93 1.52
CA ASN A 19 2.98 -14.94 2.58
C ASN A 19 4.17 -15.00 3.54
N VAL A 20 4.97 -13.95 3.59
CA VAL A 20 6.21 -13.88 4.35
C VAL A 20 6.18 -12.68 5.28
N THR A 21 6.59 -12.89 6.51
CA THR A 21 6.74 -11.84 7.51
C THR A 21 8.23 -11.54 7.72
N TYR A 22 8.58 -10.27 7.89
CA TYR A 22 9.93 -9.84 8.23
C TYR A 22 9.96 -9.23 9.64
N ASN A 23 11.07 -9.39 10.35
CA ASN A 23 11.21 -8.98 11.75
C ASN A 23 12.25 -7.87 11.97
N GLY A 24 12.70 -7.23 10.92
CA GLY A 24 13.68 -6.16 11.00
C GLY A 24 14.51 -6.05 9.74
N ARG A 25 15.41 -5.07 9.74
CA ARG A 25 16.18 -4.72 8.55
C ARG A 25 17.13 -5.83 8.08
N GLU A 26 17.66 -6.62 9.00
CA GLU A 26 18.52 -7.77 8.73
C GLU A 26 17.80 -8.88 7.96
N ASP A 27 16.49 -8.97 8.09
CA ASP A 27 15.67 -10.01 7.45
C ASP A 27 15.15 -9.63 6.06
N TYR A 28 15.23 -8.36 5.67
CA TYR A 28 14.57 -7.87 4.44
C TYR A 28 15.00 -8.64 3.19
N SER A 29 16.31 -8.87 3.02
CA SER A 29 16.81 -9.57 1.85
C SER A 29 16.37 -11.05 1.82
N ALA A 30 16.40 -11.73 2.97
CA ALA A 30 15.96 -13.11 3.10
C ALA A 30 14.45 -13.23 2.86
N SER A 31 13.66 -12.35 3.47
CA SER A 31 12.20 -12.32 3.33
C SER A 31 11.76 -12.04 1.88
N VAL A 32 12.42 -11.12 1.18
CA VAL A 32 12.15 -10.86 -0.23
C VAL A 32 12.49 -12.08 -1.10
N LYS A 33 13.64 -12.72 -0.88
CA LYS A 33 13.98 -13.97 -1.59
C LYS A 33 12.96 -15.07 -1.36
N GLU A 34 12.52 -15.25 -0.12
CA GLU A 34 11.52 -16.25 0.25
C GLU A 34 10.18 -15.95 -0.41
N ALA A 35 9.69 -14.70 -0.34
CA ALA A 35 8.46 -14.26 -1.00
C ALA A 35 8.47 -14.54 -2.50
N LEU A 36 9.60 -14.37 -3.16
CA LEU A 36 9.81 -14.62 -4.58
C LEU A 36 10.14 -16.09 -4.93
N GLY A 37 10.20 -16.98 -3.95
CA GLY A 37 10.49 -18.41 -4.14
C GLY A 37 11.90 -18.71 -4.62
N ILE A 38 12.85 -17.79 -4.42
CA ILE A 38 14.26 -17.94 -4.85
C ILE A 38 14.94 -19.11 -4.14
N PRO A 39 14.82 -19.34 -2.81
CA PRO A 39 15.49 -20.45 -2.14
C PRO A 39 15.12 -21.81 -2.72
N ALA A 40 13.84 -22.02 -3.07
CA ALA A 40 13.42 -23.26 -3.72
C ALA A 40 14.02 -23.42 -5.13
N SER A 41 14.25 -22.32 -5.85
CA SER A 41 14.93 -22.31 -7.15
C SER A 41 16.43 -22.60 -7.00
N GLU A 42 17.08 -22.05 -5.97
CA GLU A 42 18.48 -22.34 -5.63
C GLU A 42 18.69 -23.82 -5.28
N GLN A 43 17.79 -24.41 -4.49
CA GLN A 43 17.80 -25.85 -4.16
C GLN A 43 17.65 -26.72 -5.42
N ARG A 44 16.71 -26.40 -6.32
CA ARG A 44 16.57 -27.13 -7.59
C ARG A 44 17.81 -26.98 -8.47
N ALA A 45 18.39 -25.80 -8.54
CA ALA A 45 19.63 -25.57 -9.29
C ALA A 45 20.79 -26.41 -8.75
N GLN A 46 20.90 -26.51 -7.44
CA GLN A 46 21.92 -27.36 -6.78
C GLN A 46 21.69 -28.85 -7.09
N ALA A 47 20.48 -29.35 -6.95
CA ALA A 47 20.15 -30.74 -7.28
C ALA A 47 20.44 -31.10 -8.75
N ILE A 48 20.17 -30.18 -9.68
CA ILE A 48 20.51 -30.38 -11.11
C ILE A 48 22.03 -30.48 -11.29
N LYS A 49 22.81 -29.62 -10.65
CA LYS A 49 24.30 -29.67 -10.72
C LYS A 49 24.86 -30.96 -10.12
N GLU A 50 24.25 -31.48 -9.06
CA GLU A 50 24.63 -32.77 -8.47
C GLU A 50 24.42 -33.97 -9.41
N ILE A 51 23.33 -33.92 -10.20
CA ILE A 51 22.98 -34.99 -11.15
C ILE A 51 23.83 -34.90 -12.43
N PHE A 52 23.98 -33.68 -12.99
CA PHE A 52 24.58 -33.49 -14.32
C PHE A 52 26.02 -32.99 -14.29
N GLY A 53 26.58 -32.73 -13.10
CA GLY A 53 27.93 -32.21 -12.92
C GLY A 53 28.08 -30.72 -13.22
N SER A 54 29.31 -30.25 -13.17
CA SER A 54 29.64 -28.81 -13.31
C SER A 54 29.52 -28.24 -14.74
N ASN A 55 29.25 -29.09 -15.73
CA ASN A 55 29.12 -28.66 -17.14
C ASN A 55 27.72 -28.03 -17.45
N VAL A 56 26.82 -28.01 -16.49
CA VAL A 56 25.48 -27.43 -16.66
C VAL A 56 25.45 -26.09 -15.90
N GLU A 57 25.21 -25.04 -16.63
CA GLU A 57 24.92 -23.73 -16.02
C GLU A 57 23.43 -23.66 -15.64
N VAL A 58 23.15 -23.53 -14.34
CA VAL A 58 21.81 -23.39 -13.81
C VAL A 58 21.74 -22.12 -12.98
N ASN A 59 20.90 -21.20 -13.41
CA ASN A 59 20.68 -19.95 -12.70
C ASN A 59 19.36 -19.98 -11.92
N ALA A 60 19.43 -19.75 -10.61
CA ALA A 60 18.25 -19.59 -9.80
C ALA A 60 17.46 -18.35 -10.23
N ARG A 61 16.14 -18.47 -10.32
CA ARG A 61 15.24 -17.38 -10.71
C ARG A 61 14.07 -17.29 -9.76
N ARG A 62 13.50 -16.09 -9.65
CA ARG A 62 12.21 -15.92 -8.97
C ARG A 62 11.11 -16.75 -9.63
N ARG A 63 10.07 -17.06 -8.89
CA ARG A 63 8.84 -17.64 -9.46
C ARG A 63 8.21 -16.65 -10.46
N GLN A 64 7.59 -17.19 -11.51
CA GLN A 64 7.05 -16.40 -12.61
C GLN A 64 5.51 -16.23 -12.56
N ASP A 65 4.87 -16.93 -11.64
CA ASP A 65 3.42 -17.00 -11.45
C ASP A 65 2.91 -16.00 -10.39
N VAL A 66 3.62 -14.90 -10.21
CA VAL A 66 3.24 -13.78 -9.33
C VAL A 66 2.82 -12.61 -10.19
N ASP A 67 1.55 -12.22 -10.10
CA ASP A 67 0.95 -11.12 -10.85
C ASP A 67 1.00 -9.79 -10.06
N VAL A 68 1.04 -9.87 -8.73
CA VAL A 68 0.99 -8.69 -7.85
C VAL A 68 1.72 -8.96 -6.53
N ILE A 69 2.29 -7.92 -5.95
CA ILE A 69 2.91 -7.95 -4.62
C ILE A 69 2.18 -6.96 -3.72
N PHE A 70 1.68 -7.44 -2.57
CA PHE A 70 1.18 -6.59 -1.50
C PHE A 70 2.29 -6.37 -0.47
N LEU A 71 2.76 -5.13 -0.35
CA LEU A 71 3.78 -4.71 0.59
C LEU A 71 3.14 -4.06 1.81
N LEU A 72 2.99 -4.81 2.90
CA LEU A 72 2.40 -4.32 4.14
C LEU A 72 3.49 -3.87 5.11
N SER A 73 4.03 -2.71 4.86
CA SER A 73 5.07 -2.08 5.66
C SER A 73 4.46 -1.16 6.72
N GLY A 74 5.09 -1.09 7.89
CA GLY A 74 4.66 -0.23 8.99
C GLY A 74 4.93 1.26 8.76
N ASN A 75 5.90 1.59 7.89
CA ASN A 75 6.32 2.96 7.62
C ASN A 75 7.09 3.08 6.29
N ALA A 76 7.34 4.33 5.86
CA ALA A 76 8.08 4.63 4.64
C ALA A 76 9.53 4.10 4.64
N VAL A 77 10.22 4.09 5.78
CA VAL A 77 11.64 3.68 5.87
C VAL A 77 11.80 2.21 5.52
N GLU A 78 10.90 1.37 6.00
CA GLU A 78 10.88 -0.06 5.65
C GLU A 78 10.59 -0.26 4.17
N ALA A 79 9.56 0.40 3.64
CA ALA A 79 9.16 0.29 2.25
C ALA A 79 10.29 0.73 1.29
N ARG A 80 10.99 1.85 1.60
CA ARG A 80 12.17 2.31 0.85
C ARG A 80 13.32 1.29 0.85
N SER A 81 13.42 0.46 1.87
CA SER A 81 14.42 -0.60 1.93
C SER A 81 13.99 -1.84 1.14
N LEU A 82 12.71 -2.18 1.17
CA LEU A 82 12.17 -3.40 0.55
C LEU A 82 11.95 -3.26 -0.96
N LYS A 83 11.48 -2.10 -1.44
CA LYS A 83 11.19 -1.90 -2.86
C LYS A 83 12.40 -2.10 -3.78
N PRO A 84 13.60 -1.54 -3.49
CA PRO A 84 14.80 -1.80 -4.28
C PRO A 84 15.23 -3.27 -4.29
N LEU A 85 15.02 -4.01 -3.18
CA LEU A 85 15.31 -5.43 -3.12
C LEU A 85 14.42 -6.26 -4.05
N LEU A 86 13.15 -5.87 -4.23
CA LEU A 86 12.27 -6.49 -5.23
C LEU A 86 12.84 -6.30 -6.64
N ALA A 87 13.29 -5.11 -6.99
CA ALA A 87 13.91 -4.83 -8.27
C ALA A 87 15.23 -5.59 -8.44
N PHE A 88 16.07 -5.65 -7.41
CA PHE A 88 17.32 -6.40 -7.40
C PHE A 88 17.10 -7.90 -7.68
N HIS A 89 15.99 -8.47 -7.20
CA HIS A 89 15.60 -9.85 -7.45
C HIS A 89 14.69 -10.03 -8.68
N TYR A 90 14.78 -9.14 -9.66
CA TYR A 90 14.06 -9.19 -10.94
C TYR A 90 12.53 -9.16 -10.81
N ALA A 91 12.01 -8.60 -9.72
CA ALA A 91 10.58 -8.40 -9.51
C ALA A 91 10.15 -6.93 -9.74
N GLY A 92 11.01 -6.09 -10.31
CA GLY A 92 10.74 -4.67 -10.53
C GLY A 92 9.59 -4.37 -11.49
N SER A 93 9.23 -5.32 -12.36
CA SER A 93 8.10 -5.21 -13.29
C SER A 93 6.76 -5.69 -12.71
N ILE A 94 6.77 -6.31 -11.52
CA ILE A 94 5.54 -6.76 -10.88
C ILE A 94 4.90 -5.55 -10.18
N PRO A 95 3.60 -5.28 -10.39
CA PRO A 95 2.90 -4.23 -9.68
C PRO A 95 2.97 -4.44 -8.16
N VAL A 96 3.32 -3.38 -7.43
CA VAL A 96 3.38 -3.40 -5.97
C VAL A 96 2.27 -2.51 -5.43
N TYR A 97 1.48 -3.04 -4.52
CA TYR A 97 0.45 -2.32 -3.79
C TYR A 97 0.79 -2.27 -2.30
N ALA A 98 0.60 -1.11 -1.69
CA ALA A 98 0.87 -0.92 -0.28
C ALA A 98 -0.28 -0.19 0.42
N THR A 99 -0.22 -0.15 1.74
CA THR A 99 -1.14 0.65 2.55
C THR A 99 -0.62 2.09 2.69
N SER A 100 -1.49 3.02 3.08
CA SER A 100 -1.13 4.42 3.33
C SER A 100 -0.06 4.63 4.41
N SER A 101 0.29 3.60 5.18
CA SER A 101 1.36 3.66 6.19
C SER A 101 2.74 4.02 5.64
N ILE A 102 2.97 3.76 4.34
CA ILE A 102 4.24 4.08 3.67
C ILE A 102 4.37 5.56 3.27
N TYR A 103 3.30 6.36 3.41
CA TYR A 103 3.33 7.79 3.15
C TYR A 103 3.19 8.58 4.45
N SER A 104 4.15 9.45 4.73
CA SER A 104 4.18 10.27 5.95
C SER A 104 3.17 11.42 5.97
N GLY A 105 2.57 11.75 4.82
CA GLY A 105 1.69 12.90 4.65
C GLY A 105 2.41 14.16 4.14
N THR A 106 3.74 14.12 4.07
CA THR A 106 4.57 15.20 3.53
C THR A 106 5.56 14.63 2.51
N PRO A 107 5.81 15.32 1.38
CA PRO A 107 6.79 14.89 0.41
C PRO A 107 8.19 14.76 1.03
N ASP A 108 8.89 13.67 0.71
CA ASP A 108 10.27 13.43 1.11
C ASP A 108 11.08 13.05 -0.15
N PRO A 109 12.22 13.71 -0.44
CA PRO A 109 13.04 13.37 -1.60
C PRO A 109 13.48 11.90 -1.66
N ARG A 110 13.54 11.23 -0.50
CA ARG A 110 13.84 9.80 -0.39
C ARG A 110 12.71 8.89 -0.88
N ASP A 111 11.49 9.43 -1.06
CA ASP A 111 10.34 8.67 -1.54
C ASP A 111 10.46 8.28 -3.02
N ARG A 112 11.50 8.75 -3.74
CA ARG A 112 11.86 8.22 -5.06
C ARG A 112 12.16 6.71 -5.04
N ASP A 113 12.61 6.17 -3.93
CA ASP A 113 12.77 4.72 -3.76
C ASP A 113 11.43 3.97 -3.78
N LEU A 114 10.32 4.67 -3.60
CA LEU A 114 8.96 4.13 -3.64
C LEU A 114 8.28 4.26 -5.01
N ASP A 115 8.91 4.91 -5.97
CA ASP A 115 8.31 5.15 -7.30
C ASP A 115 7.76 3.87 -7.92
N GLY A 116 6.54 3.97 -8.46
CA GLY A 116 5.78 2.85 -9.01
C GLY A 116 5.05 1.99 -7.98
N ILE A 117 5.10 2.30 -6.69
CA ILE A 117 4.21 1.66 -5.71
C ILE A 117 2.84 2.32 -5.78
N ASN A 118 1.81 1.48 -5.88
CA ASN A 118 0.42 1.90 -5.76
C ASN A 118 -0.03 1.81 -4.31
N LEU A 119 -0.83 2.76 -3.87
CA LEU A 119 -1.42 2.78 -2.53
C LEU A 119 -2.78 3.47 -2.56
N VAL A 120 -3.55 3.29 -1.51
CA VAL A 120 -4.78 4.04 -1.31
C VAL A 120 -4.55 5.12 -0.27
N GLU A 121 -4.98 6.35 -0.57
CA GLU A 121 -4.79 7.48 0.34
C GLU A 121 -6.05 8.35 0.41
N THR A 122 -6.11 9.20 1.43
CA THR A 122 -7.20 10.15 1.61
C THR A 122 -7.07 11.34 0.64
N PRO A 123 -8.16 11.84 0.06
CA PRO A 123 -8.14 13.05 -0.77
C PRO A 123 -7.48 14.24 -0.05
N TRP A 124 -7.63 14.29 1.26
CA TRP A 124 -6.97 15.29 2.10
C TRP A 124 -5.45 15.34 1.89
N LEU A 125 -4.77 14.21 1.84
CA LEU A 125 -3.32 14.16 1.63
C LEU A 125 -2.94 14.29 0.15
N LEU A 126 -3.87 14.03 -0.76
CA LEU A 126 -3.69 14.20 -2.19
C LEU A 126 -3.94 15.65 -2.69
N GLY A 127 -4.19 16.59 -1.77
CA GLY A 127 -4.31 18.01 -2.12
C GLY A 127 -5.70 18.61 -1.93
N SER A 128 -6.72 17.81 -1.61
CA SER A 128 -8.06 18.32 -1.34
C SER A 128 -8.12 19.10 -0.02
N GLY A 129 -9.09 20.01 0.10
CA GLY A 129 -9.39 20.74 1.33
C GLY A 129 -8.34 21.78 1.73
N ALA A 130 -7.63 22.40 0.77
CA ALA A 130 -6.56 23.35 1.04
C ALA A 130 -6.99 24.51 1.96
N ASP A 131 -8.16 25.10 1.74
CA ASP A 131 -8.67 26.20 2.56
C ASP A 131 -8.96 25.78 4.00
N LEU A 132 -9.55 24.58 4.16
CA LEU A 132 -9.82 24.03 5.49
C LEU A 132 -8.54 23.65 6.23
N LYS A 133 -7.55 23.11 5.51
CA LYS A 133 -6.19 22.87 6.06
C LYS A 133 -5.56 24.15 6.56
N ALA A 134 -5.59 25.20 5.75
CA ALA A 134 -5.06 26.50 6.12
C ALA A 134 -5.76 27.09 7.34
N ALA A 135 -7.08 26.97 7.43
CA ALA A 135 -7.86 27.43 8.58
C ALA A 135 -7.52 26.63 9.86
N ILE A 136 -7.36 25.30 9.77
CA ILE A 136 -6.95 24.46 10.90
C ILE A 136 -5.53 24.80 11.32
N ALA A 137 -4.61 24.99 10.38
CA ALA A 137 -3.21 25.32 10.66
C ALA A 137 -3.08 26.69 11.34
N ALA A 138 -3.88 27.69 10.96
CA ALA A 138 -3.89 29.01 11.58
C ALA A 138 -4.35 29.00 13.05
N GLY A 139 -5.14 27.99 13.44
CA GLY A 139 -5.63 27.85 14.82
C GLY A 139 -4.79 26.94 15.73
N LYS A 140 -3.73 26.30 15.19
CA LYS A 140 -2.92 25.32 15.96
C LYS A 140 -1.43 25.52 15.73
N THR A 141 -0.69 25.59 16.81
CA THR A 141 0.75 25.31 16.82
C THR A 141 0.94 23.80 16.89
N GLY A 142 1.11 23.10 15.78
CA GLY A 142 1.38 21.67 15.83
C GLY A 142 1.19 20.92 14.52
N SER A 143 2.03 20.03 14.35
CA SER A 143 2.45 19.16 13.27
C SER A 143 1.35 18.56 12.39
N ASP A 144 1.68 18.38 11.12
CA ASP A 144 0.98 17.54 10.12
C ASP A 144 0.87 16.05 10.54
N ALA A 145 1.46 15.66 11.69
CA ALA A 145 1.43 14.30 12.21
C ALA A 145 0.01 13.73 12.39
N TYR A 146 -0.99 14.59 12.57
CA TYR A 146 -2.39 14.19 12.72
C TYR A 146 -3.25 14.53 11.50
N SER A 147 -2.64 14.71 10.34
CA SER A 147 -3.32 15.18 9.13
C SER A 147 -4.52 14.30 8.76
N ARG A 148 -4.40 12.97 8.81
CA ARG A 148 -5.53 12.04 8.57
C ARG A 148 -6.63 12.13 9.63
N LEU A 149 -6.28 12.42 10.88
CA LEU A 149 -7.28 12.64 11.94
C LEU A 149 -8.00 13.98 11.77
N ASN A 150 -7.30 15.00 11.28
CA ASN A 150 -7.93 16.28 10.94
C ASN A 150 -8.97 16.08 9.81
N ALA A 151 -8.62 15.31 8.78
CA ALA A 151 -9.55 14.94 7.71
C ALA A 151 -10.77 14.19 8.25
N LEU A 152 -10.56 13.24 9.15
CA LEU A 152 -11.66 12.49 9.79
C LEU A 152 -12.55 13.39 10.61
N GLY A 153 -12.00 14.33 11.39
CA GLY A 153 -12.78 15.31 12.15
C GLY A 153 -13.61 16.23 11.27
N ALA A 154 -13.03 16.68 10.13
CA ALA A 154 -13.75 17.47 9.15
C ALA A 154 -14.93 16.69 8.54
N ASP A 155 -14.71 15.43 8.19
CA ASP A 155 -15.77 14.58 7.62
C ASP A 155 -16.83 14.21 8.65
N ALA A 156 -16.48 14.02 9.91
CA ALA A 156 -17.47 13.79 10.96
C ALA A 156 -18.46 14.97 11.08
N PHE A 157 -17.97 16.20 10.96
CA PHE A 157 -18.83 17.39 10.92
C PHE A 157 -19.67 17.43 9.64
N LEU A 158 -19.09 17.13 8.48
CA LEU A 158 -19.80 17.11 7.21
C LEU A 158 -20.88 16.01 7.16
N VAL A 159 -20.58 14.82 7.65
CA VAL A 159 -21.55 13.71 7.74
C VAL A 159 -22.77 14.13 8.57
N GLN A 160 -22.58 14.84 9.67
CA GLN A 160 -23.71 15.36 10.47
C GLN A 160 -24.60 16.29 9.63
N SER A 161 -24.01 17.20 8.86
CA SER A 161 -24.74 18.16 8.04
C SER A 161 -25.43 17.50 6.83
N GLN A 162 -24.84 16.44 6.29
CA GLN A 162 -25.30 15.71 5.09
C GLN A 162 -26.03 14.39 5.44
N PHE A 163 -26.33 14.16 6.72
CA PHE A 163 -26.87 12.88 7.19
C PHE A 163 -28.13 12.45 6.45
N ARG A 164 -29.07 13.40 6.25
CA ARG A 164 -30.31 13.12 5.50
C ARG A 164 -30.06 12.73 4.04
N GLN A 165 -29.05 13.32 3.40
CA GLN A 165 -28.67 12.99 2.03
C GLN A 165 -28.10 11.57 1.98
N LEU A 166 -27.22 11.20 2.91
CA LEU A 166 -26.63 9.88 3.00
C LEU A 166 -27.67 8.78 3.29
N GLN A 167 -28.76 9.10 3.98
CA GLN A 167 -29.89 8.18 4.19
C GLN A 167 -30.72 7.93 2.91
N GLY A 168 -30.48 8.66 1.83
CA GLY A 168 -31.25 8.57 0.59
C GLY A 168 -31.06 7.28 -0.21
N GLY A 169 -30.25 6.35 0.25
CA GLY A 169 -30.01 5.03 -0.34
C GLY A 169 -28.54 4.75 -0.64
N ALA A 170 -28.27 3.55 -1.14
CA ALA A 170 -26.91 3.08 -1.44
C ALA A 170 -26.17 3.92 -2.51
N ASP A 171 -26.91 4.64 -3.36
CA ASP A 171 -26.34 5.51 -4.39
C ASP A 171 -26.07 6.94 -3.89
N ALA A 172 -26.43 7.25 -2.66
CA ALA A 172 -26.16 8.55 -2.06
C ALA A 172 -24.69 8.63 -1.65
N LEU A 173 -23.88 9.21 -2.53
CA LEU A 173 -22.44 9.38 -2.34
C LEU A 173 -22.13 10.82 -1.96
N PHE A 174 -21.15 10.97 -1.07
CA PHE A 174 -20.62 12.26 -0.66
C PHE A 174 -19.10 12.26 -0.73
N ARG A 175 -18.53 13.21 -1.47
CA ARG A 175 -17.08 13.37 -1.54
C ARG A 175 -16.56 14.09 -0.29
N GLY A 176 -15.99 13.32 0.63
CA GLY A 176 -15.37 13.81 1.85
C GLY A 176 -13.87 14.09 1.71
N ASN A 177 -13.28 14.49 2.81
CA ASN A 177 -11.83 14.70 2.94
C ASN A 177 -11.08 13.39 3.14
N THR A 178 -11.75 12.36 3.65
CA THR A 178 -11.17 11.03 3.88
C THR A 178 -11.42 10.05 2.75
N GLY A 179 -12.28 10.37 1.80
CA GLY A 179 -12.65 9.51 0.68
C GLY A 179 -14.06 9.76 0.18
N LEU A 180 -14.54 8.89 -0.69
CA LEU A 180 -15.92 8.86 -1.09
C LEU A 180 -16.75 8.16 0.01
N LEU A 181 -17.69 8.87 0.59
CA LEU A 181 -18.49 8.41 1.71
C LEU A 181 -19.87 7.95 1.25
N SER A 182 -20.34 6.83 1.79
CA SER A 182 -21.69 6.33 1.65
C SER A 182 -22.19 5.81 3.00
N MET A 183 -23.48 5.49 3.09
CA MET A 183 -24.07 4.93 4.30
C MET A 183 -24.77 3.61 3.95
N ASP A 184 -24.47 2.56 4.69
CA ASP A 184 -25.16 1.28 4.54
C ASP A 184 -26.54 1.30 5.23
N PRO A 185 -27.41 0.30 4.98
CA PRO A 185 -28.73 0.20 5.61
C PRO A 185 -28.69 0.11 7.14
N GLN A 186 -27.54 -0.26 7.72
CA GLN A 186 -27.32 -0.34 9.17
C GLN A 186 -26.81 0.99 9.75
N LEU A 187 -26.76 2.05 8.94
CA LEU A 187 -26.29 3.40 9.29
C LEU A 187 -24.78 3.46 9.57
N HIS A 188 -23.98 2.51 9.05
CA HIS A 188 -22.53 2.61 9.10
C HIS A 188 -22.03 3.43 7.91
N ILE A 189 -21.11 4.34 8.19
CA ILE A 189 -20.43 5.10 7.15
C ILE A 189 -19.39 4.19 6.50
N GLN A 190 -19.56 3.96 5.21
CA GLN A 190 -18.57 3.31 4.35
C GLN A 190 -17.69 4.38 3.72
N ARG A 191 -16.43 4.04 3.47
CA ARG A 191 -15.44 4.93 2.90
C ARG A 191 -14.63 4.25 1.82
N GLU A 192 -14.55 4.85 0.65
CA GLU A 192 -13.67 4.45 -0.43
C GLU A 192 -12.53 5.47 -0.56
N LEU A 193 -11.29 4.98 -0.48
CA LEU A 193 -10.08 5.78 -0.61
C LEU A 193 -9.71 5.97 -2.08
N GLU A 194 -8.95 7.02 -2.39
CA GLU A 194 -8.45 7.25 -3.74
C GLU A 194 -7.20 6.40 -4.01
N LEU A 195 -7.19 5.72 -5.16
CA LEU A 195 -6.00 5.01 -5.64
C LEU A 195 -4.96 6.04 -6.08
N SER A 196 -3.74 5.82 -5.69
CA SER A 196 -2.63 6.74 -5.90
C SER A 196 -1.35 5.96 -6.20
N THR A 197 -0.37 6.62 -6.76
CA THR A 197 0.95 6.05 -7.02
C THR A 197 2.06 7.02 -6.62
N PHE A 198 3.22 6.49 -6.23
CA PHE A 198 4.43 7.28 -6.13
C PHE A 198 5.02 7.52 -7.52
N ASP A 199 5.29 8.78 -7.83
CA ASP A 199 5.89 9.23 -9.06
C ASP A 199 6.81 10.43 -8.79
N GLU A 200 8.10 10.29 -9.15
CA GLU A 200 9.17 11.26 -8.85
C GLU A 200 9.30 11.64 -7.36
N GLY A 201 9.03 10.67 -6.47
CA GLY A 201 9.08 10.86 -5.02
C GLY A 201 7.87 11.60 -4.45
N ALA A 202 6.83 11.83 -5.23
CA ALA A 202 5.58 12.42 -4.80
C ALA A 202 4.41 11.44 -5.02
N ILE A 203 3.38 11.60 -4.20
CA ILE A 203 2.14 10.82 -4.36
C ILE A 203 1.20 11.55 -5.32
N ARG A 204 0.63 10.81 -6.28
CA ARG A 204 -0.33 11.32 -7.27
C ARG A 204 -1.57 10.43 -7.31
N ALA A 205 -2.75 11.03 -7.35
CA ALA A 205 -4.00 10.31 -7.63
C ALA A 205 -3.97 9.73 -9.05
N GLN A 206 -4.54 8.54 -9.23
CA GLN A 206 -4.70 7.89 -10.54
C GLN A 206 -6.05 8.25 -11.18
#